data_e80d580e9a7b138a376b390d72964336
#
_entry.id   e80d580e9a7b138a376b390d72964336
#
_cell.length_a   1.000
_cell.length_b   1.000
_cell.length_c   1.000
_cell.angle_alpha   90.00
_cell.angle_beta   90.00
_cell.angle_gamma   90.00
#
_symmetry.space_group_name_H-M   'P 1'
#
loop_
_entity.id
_entity.type
_entity.pdbx_description
1 polymer ?
#
loop_
_entity_poly.entity_id
_entity_poly.type
_entity_poly.pdbx_seq_one_letter_code
_entity_poly.pdbx_strand_id
1 'polypeptide(L)'
;LDELEQGDRVALPRTVPFEASADMEDYELTVLAYAISEGNLCHPSGFYVYTADETELADYCASLRSFGNTEATIDRSKSAASIYARREDVGQPSDAVSFIERLGLKGKTAVEKFIPDAVFQLPGDQLALFMGRLWTGDGGIDAVGGQVVYATSSRRLADDVQHALLRLKIQSTIYEKAFNYRGGKRTGFAVRVSNTQIERFADIIGPHLIGKRRSDLDALLASSHGNGRMTQDVVPVSVHSDMHRAVKQAAGQQGTSMKGFMTDVGLSPRLIGADRRKKGYARSTVSLLAEATNDDSLTKWSTADVYWDEVAEISEEGIEEVYDLTIEGTHN
;
A
#
# COMPACT_ATOMS: atom_id res chain seq x y z
N LEU A 1 -24.37 6.71 -12.09
CA LEU A 1 -23.33 7.74 -11.78
C LEU A 1 -23.98 9.09 -11.46
N ASP A 2 -25.11 9.44 -12.07
CA ASP A 2 -25.79 10.76 -11.90
C ASP A 2 -26.33 11.01 -10.48
N GLU A 3 -26.32 10.00 -9.61
CA GLU A 3 -26.76 10.07 -8.21
C GLU A 3 -25.61 10.15 -7.20
N LEU A 4 -24.34 10.05 -7.67
CA LEU A 4 -23.19 10.14 -6.79
C LEU A 4 -22.87 11.59 -6.43
N GLU A 5 -22.66 11.85 -5.15
CA GLU A 5 -22.23 13.14 -4.62
C GLU A 5 -20.87 13.03 -3.92
N GLN A 6 -20.17 14.15 -3.82
CA GLN A 6 -18.94 14.23 -3.03
C GLN A 6 -19.20 13.85 -1.58
N GLY A 7 -18.45 12.91 -1.05
CA GLY A 7 -18.63 12.38 0.30
C GLY A 7 -19.44 11.10 0.37
N ASP A 8 -20.03 10.64 -0.74
CA ASP A 8 -20.62 9.31 -0.84
C ASP A 8 -19.54 8.24 -0.74
N ARG A 9 -19.95 7.01 -0.45
CA ARG A 9 -19.02 5.90 -0.33
C ARG A 9 -19.28 4.85 -1.39
N VAL A 10 -18.21 4.50 -2.10
CA VAL A 10 -18.20 3.44 -3.10
C VAL A 10 -17.53 2.20 -2.55
N ALA A 11 -18.01 1.04 -2.97
CA ALA A 11 -17.48 -0.24 -2.59
C ALA A 11 -16.24 -0.57 -3.43
N LEU A 12 -15.11 -0.82 -2.77
CA LEU A 12 -13.89 -1.30 -3.38
C LEU A 12 -13.54 -2.69 -2.84
N PRO A 13 -12.90 -3.56 -3.61
CA PRO A 13 -12.44 -4.85 -3.11
C PRO A 13 -11.37 -4.64 -2.01
N ARG A 14 -11.47 -5.41 -0.93
CA ARG A 14 -10.42 -5.46 0.12
C ARG A 14 -9.29 -6.38 -0.27
N THR A 15 -9.59 -7.37 -1.07
CA THR A 15 -8.65 -8.36 -1.56
C THR A 15 -8.86 -8.53 -3.05
N VAL A 16 -7.76 -8.70 -3.77
CA VAL A 16 -7.79 -9.04 -5.19
C VAL A 16 -7.36 -10.49 -5.30
N PRO A 17 -8.26 -11.43 -5.66
CA PRO A 17 -7.87 -12.81 -5.97
C PRO A 17 -6.87 -12.79 -7.11
N PHE A 18 -5.78 -13.54 -6.95
CA PHE A 18 -4.74 -13.57 -7.96
C PHE A 18 -4.06 -14.92 -7.98
N GLU A 19 -3.87 -15.47 -9.18
CA GLU A 19 -3.02 -16.62 -9.44
C GLU A 19 -1.72 -16.14 -10.08
N ALA A 20 -0.59 -16.53 -9.49
CA ALA A 20 0.71 -16.20 -10.04
C ALA A 20 0.91 -16.88 -11.39
N SER A 21 1.41 -16.14 -12.37
CA SER A 21 1.71 -16.63 -13.73
C SER A 21 3.15 -16.38 -14.16
N ALA A 22 3.95 -15.76 -13.28
CA ALA A 22 5.36 -15.47 -13.49
C ALA A 22 6.17 -15.79 -12.24
N ASP A 23 7.47 -15.90 -12.41
CA ASP A 23 8.47 -16.10 -11.38
C ASP A 23 9.72 -15.28 -11.72
N MET A 24 10.43 -14.77 -10.72
CA MET A 24 11.70 -14.06 -10.85
C MET A 24 12.65 -14.52 -9.76
N GLU A 25 13.94 -14.51 -10.05
CA GLU A 25 14.94 -14.79 -9.03
C GLU A 25 15.03 -13.66 -7.98
N ASP A 26 15.29 -13.98 -6.74
CA ASP A 26 15.35 -13.01 -5.63
C ASP A 26 16.35 -11.87 -5.90
N TYR A 27 17.47 -12.17 -6.60
CA TYR A 27 18.43 -11.15 -6.96
C TYR A 27 17.91 -10.18 -8.04
N GLU A 28 17.08 -10.67 -8.97
CA GLU A 28 16.43 -9.83 -9.98
C GLU A 28 15.44 -8.86 -9.31
N LEU A 29 14.62 -9.37 -8.39
CA LEU A 29 13.67 -8.57 -7.60
C LEU A 29 14.39 -7.50 -6.76
N THR A 30 15.49 -7.87 -6.12
CA THR A 30 16.30 -6.95 -5.32
C THR A 30 16.89 -5.83 -6.17
N VAL A 31 17.53 -6.17 -7.29
CA VAL A 31 18.12 -5.17 -8.19
C VAL A 31 17.05 -4.26 -8.80
N LEU A 32 15.90 -4.82 -9.19
CA LEU A 32 14.77 -4.06 -9.72
C LEU A 32 14.23 -3.06 -8.70
N ALA A 33 14.02 -3.50 -7.46
CA ALA A 33 13.49 -2.66 -6.39
C ALA A 33 14.41 -1.46 -6.10
N TYR A 34 15.72 -1.69 -5.97
CA TYR A 34 16.69 -0.60 -5.78
C TYR A 34 16.84 0.30 -7.01
N ALA A 35 16.74 -0.24 -8.23
CA ALA A 35 16.75 0.56 -9.44
C ALA A 35 15.55 1.52 -9.50
N ILE A 36 14.39 1.08 -9.04
CA ILE A 36 13.18 1.91 -8.98
C ILE A 36 13.29 2.95 -7.86
N SER A 37 13.69 2.57 -6.65
CA SER A 37 13.80 3.50 -5.51
C SER A 37 15.02 4.43 -5.69
N GLU A 38 16.20 3.94 -5.53
CA GLU A 38 17.46 4.71 -5.42
C GLU A 38 18.22 4.85 -6.75
N GLY A 39 17.64 4.35 -7.86
CA GLY A 39 18.35 4.28 -9.14
C GLY A 39 18.33 5.57 -9.95
N ASN A 40 19.47 5.92 -10.56
CA ASN A 40 19.56 6.81 -11.71
C ASN A 40 19.58 5.98 -13.00
N LEU A 41 18.44 5.93 -13.68
CA LEU A 41 18.23 5.09 -14.88
C LEU A 41 18.51 5.82 -16.18
N CYS A 42 18.89 7.11 -16.11
CA CYS A 42 19.12 7.96 -17.29
C CYS A 42 20.56 7.99 -17.76
N HIS A 43 21.48 7.24 -17.14
CA HIS A 43 22.86 7.23 -17.55
C HIS A 43 23.04 6.47 -18.89
N PRO A 44 23.77 7.02 -19.89
CA PRO A 44 23.86 6.41 -21.21
C PRO A 44 24.45 4.98 -21.21
N SER A 45 25.40 4.70 -20.32
CA SER A 45 26.09 3.40 -20.26
C SER A 45 25.43 2.37 -19.35
N GLY A 46 24.31 2.69 -18.70
CA GLY A 46 23.67 1.78 -17.75
C GLY A 46 22.86 2.50 -16.69
N PHE A 47 22.96 2.07 -15.43
CA PHE A 47 22.28 2.73 -14.31
C PHE A 47 23.16 2.70 -13.08
N TYR A 48 22.89 3.65 -12.15
CA TYR A 48 23.53 3.75 -10.84
C TYR A 48 22.49 3.60 -9.75
N VAL A 49 22.85 2.99 -8.65
CA VAL A 49 22.09 2.99 -7.39
C VAL A 49 22.92 3.70 -6.33
N TYR A 50 22.28 4.48 -5.48
CA TYR A 50 22.95 5.27 -4.44
C TYR A 50 22.45 4.82 -3.07
N THR A 51 23.37 4.55 -2.14
CA THR A 51 23.01 4.30 -0.75
C THR A 51 24.11 4.75 0.21
N ALA A 52 23.74 5.19 1.40
CA ALA A 52 24.63 5.49 2.51
C ALA A 52 24.63 4.37 3.57
N ASP A 53 23.77 3.38 3.44
CA ASP A 53 23.65 2.24 4.36
C ASP A 53 24.48 1.08 3.86
N GLU A 54 25.42 0.59 4.70
CA GLU A 54 26.33 -0.51 4.34
C GLU A 54 25.60 -1.85 4.18
N THR A 55 24.47 -2.04 4.86
CA THR A 55 23.66 -3.27 4.72
C THR A 55 22.96 -3.30 3.37
N GLU A 56 22.38 -2.17 2.96
CA GLU A 56 21.79 -2.00 1.61
C GLU A 56 22.83 -2.16 0.52
N LEU A 57 24.02 -1.55 0.71
CA LEU A 57 25.14 -1.68 -0.22
C LEU A 57 25.55 -3.15 -0.41
N ALA A 58 25.68 -3.90 0.68
CA ALA A 58 26.07 -5.30 0.63
C ALA A 58 25.00 -6.17 -0.07
N ASP A 59 23.71 -5.98 0.25
CA ASP A 59 22.58 -6.69 -0.33
C ASP A 59 22.47 -6.42 -1.85
N TYR A 60 22.57 -5.16 -2.24
CA TYR A 60 22.52 -4.77 -3.65
C TYR A 60 23.71 -5.31 -4.45
N CYS A 61 24.93 -5.19 -3.93
CA CYS A 61 26.13 -5.70 -4.59
C CYS A 61 26.14 -7.23 -4.70
N ALA A 62 25.61 -7.94 -3.70
CA ALA A 62 25.47 -9.40 -3.77
C ALA A 62 24.50 -9.78 -4.89
N SER A 63 23.36 -9.13 -4.95
CA SER A 63 22.33 -9.35 -5.98
C SER A 63 22.83 -9.01 -7.39
N LEU A 64 23.56 -7.90 -7.55
CA LEU A 64 24.17 -7.54 -8.83
C LEU A 64 25.14 -8.59 -9.37
N ARG A 65 25.96 -9.20 -8.49
CA ARG A 65 26.93 -10.25 -8.87
C ARG A 65 26.27 -11.57 -9.27
N SER A 66 24.99 -11.75 -8.97
CA SER A 66 24.25 -12.93 -9.41
C SER A 66 23.79 -12.85 -10.88
N PHE A 67 23.82 -11.64 -11.48
CA PHE A 67 23.66 -11.51 -12.92
C PHE A 67 24.93 -11.95 -13.66
N GLY A 68 24.76 -12.60 -14.80
CA GLY A 68 25.86 -12.85 -15.71
C GLY A 68 26.46 -11.55 -16.27
N ASN A 69 27.68 -11.61 -16.76
CA ASN A 69 28.39 -10.47 -17.39
C ASN A 69 28.22 -9.14 -16.63
N THR A 70 28.18 -9.19 -15.29
CA THR A 70 27.88 -8.02 -14.45
C THR A 70 28.82 -7.96 -13.23
N GLU A 71 29.56 -6.88 -13.13
CA GLU A 71 30.40 -6.53 -11.98
C GLU A 71 29.82 -5.32 -11.25
N ALA A 72 29.77 -5.37 -9.92
CA ALA A 72 29.39 -4.23 -9.09
C ALA A 72 30.60 -3.32 -8.86
N THR A 73 30.66 -2.17 -9.55
CA THR A 73 31.71 -1.16 -9.33
C THR A 73 31.19 -0.11 -8.34
N ILE A 74 31.95 0.12 -7.25
CA ILE A 74 31.54 0.99 -6.15
C ILE A 74 32.43 2.23 -6.12
N ASP A 75 31.82 3.42 -6.13
CA ASP A 75 32.49 4.69 -5.84
C ASP A 75 32.01 5.24 -4.49
N ARG A 76 32.95 5.44 -3.56
CA ARG A 76 32.73 5.97 -2.21
C ARG A 76 33.27 7.38 -2.04
N SER A 77 33.46 8.11 -3.11
CA SER A 77 34.02 9.48 -3.07
C SER A 77 33.08 10.51 -2.44
N LYS A 78 31.79 10.17 -2.27
CA LYS A 78 30.74 11.01 -1.68
C LYS A 78 30.17 10.40 -0.40
N SER A 79 29.27 11.14 0.26
CA SER A 79 28.59 10.67 1.48
C SER A 79 27.73 9.41 1.27
N ALA A 80 27.15 9.25 0.08
CA ALA A 80 26.50 8.02 -0.35
C ALA A 80 27.40 7.31 -1.37
N ALA A 81 27.52 6.00 -1.24
CA ALA A 81 28.17 5.18 -2.25
C ALA A 81 27.32 5.19 -3.53
N SER A 82 27.97 5.26 -4.69
CA SER A 82 27.33 5.02 -5.97
C SER A 82 27.80 3.69 -6.54
N ILE A 83 26.84 2.84 -6.90
CA ILE A 83 27.10 1.49 -7.41
C ILE A 83 26.67 1.46 -8.88
N TYR A 84 27.58 1.03 -9.72
CA TYR A 84 27.38 0.91 -11.16
C TYR A 84 27.45 -0.56 -11.59
N ALA A 85 26.45 -0.99 -12.37
CA ALA A 85 26.41 -2.32 -12.98
C ALA A 85 27.33 -2.36 -14.22
N ARG A 86 28.63 -2.63 -14.01
CA ARG A 86 29.61 -2.70 -15.07
C ARG A 86 29.53 -4.05 -15.77
N ARG A 87 29.74 -4.07 -17.09
CA ARG A 87 29.98 -5.30 -17.83
C ARG A 87 31.36 -5.87 -17.54
N GLU A 88 31.49 -7.17 -17.46
CA GLU A 88 32.77 -7.88 -17.36
C GLU A 88 33.39 -8.04 -18.74
N ASP A 89 32.63 -8.54 -19.71
CA ASP A 89 33.05 -8.76 -21.08
C ASP A 89 32.88 -7.53 -21.97
N VAL A 90 33.90 -7.20 -22.75
CA VAL A 90 33.85 -6.10 -23.71
C VAL A 90 33.08 -6.56 -24.95
N GLY A 91 32.03 -5.82 -25.32
CA GLY A 91 31.23 -6.10 -26.53
C GLY A 91 29.78 -6.48 -26.27
N GLN A 92 29.45 -6.92 -25.05
CA GLN A 92 28.09 -7.19 -24.62
C GLN A 92 27.69 -6.22 -23.48
N PRO A 93 26.44 -5.78 -23.38
CA PRO A 93 25.97 -5.04 -22.19
C PRO A 93 26.03 -5.94 -20.96
N SER A 94 26.05 -5.35 -19.75
CA SER A 94 25.83 -6.09 -18.50
C SER A 94 24.43 -6.69 -18.53
N ASP A 95 24.28 -7.93 -18.03
CA ASP A 95 22.98 -8.61 -18.01
C ASP A 95 21.99 -7.89 -17.09
N ALA A 96 22.46 -7.27 -16.00
CA ALA A 96 21.63 -6.42 -15.15
C ALA A 96 21.13 -5.18 -15.90
N VAL A 97 21.95 -4.54 -16.77
CA VAL A 97 21.51 -3.42 -17.61
C VAL A 97 20.49 -3.88 -18.63
N SER A 98 20.70 -5.01 -19.28
CA SER A 98 19.78 -5.61 -20.25
C SER A 98 18.45 -5.99 -19.59
N PHE A 99 18.48 -6.47 -18.34
CA PHE A 99 17.30 -6.77 -17.55
C PHE A 99 16.44 -5.50 -17.29
N ILE A 100 17.06 -4.41 -16.82
CA ILE A 100 16.37 -3.14 -16.57
C ILE A 100 15.83 -2.54 -17.87
N GLU A 101 16.56 -2.69 -18.99
CA GLU A 101 16.13 -2.23 -20.30
C GLU A 101 14.93 -3.02 -20.83
N ARG A 102 14.94 -4.35 -20.69
CA ARG A 102 13.83 -5.24 -21.07
C ARG A 102 12.56 -4.92 -20.32
N LEU A 103 12.67 -4.49 -19.05
CA LEU A 103 11.53 -4.06 -18.22
C LEU A 103 11.07 -2.61 -18.53
N GLY A 104 11.66 -1.93 -19.49
CA GLY A 104 11.24 -0.60 -19.94
C GLY A 104 11.62 0.54 -18.98
N LEU A 105 12.49 0.30 -18.02
CA LEU A 105 12.88 1.29 -17.01
C LEU A 105 14.09 2.14 -17.41
N LYS A 106 14.96 1.65 -18.30
CA LYS A 106 16.12 2.43 -18.76
C LYS A 106 15.71 3.75 -19.38
N GLY A 107 16.35 4.84 -19.01
CA GLY A 107 16.05 6.20 -19.46
C GLY A 107 14.90 6.88 -18.70
N LYS A 108 14.21 6.20 -17.80
CA LYS A 108 13.13 6.79 -17.01
C LYS A 108 13.67 7.72 -15.93
N THR A 109 13.12 8.92 -15.91
CA THR A 109 13.35 9.91 -14.84
C THR A 109 12.53 9.57 -13.60
N ALA A 110 12.80 10.26 -12.48
CA ALA A 110 12.09 10.02 -11.22
C ALA A 110 10.55 10.15 -11.35
N VAL A 111 10.05 11.00 -12.23
CA VAL A 111 8.61 11.20 -12.44
C VAL A 111 7.97 10.17 -13.39
N GLU A 112 8.81 9.38 -14.08
CA GLU A 112 8.38 8.38 -15.06
C GLU A 112 8.58 6.94 -14.57
N LYS A 113 9.17 6.74 -13.39
CA LYS A 113 9.36 5.41 -12.79
C LYS A 113 8.02 4.74 -12.55
N PHE A 114 8.00 3.42 -12.65
CA PHE A 114 6.82 2.57 -12.47
C PHE A 114 7.26 1.17 -12.02
N ILE A 115 6.32 0.37 -11.53
CA ILE A 115 6.53 -1.06 -11.30
C ILE A 115 6.19 -1.80 -12.59
N PRO A 116 7.12 -2.57 -13.20
CA PRO A 116 6.83 -3.33 -14.43
C PRO A 116 5.70 -4.35 -14.24
N ASP A 117 4.89 -4.55 -15.28
CA ASP A 117 3.72 -5.43 -15.25
C ASP A 117 4.06 -6.87 -14.84
N ALA A 118 5.26 -7.35 -15.15
CA ALA A 118 5.74 -8.67 -14.76
C ALA A 118 5.77 -8.85 -13.21
N VAL A 119 6.00 -7.78 -12.44
CA VAL A 119 5.99 -7.84 -10.97
C VAL A 119 4.59 -8.13 -10.44
N PHE A 120 3.55 -7.66 -11.13
CA PHE A 120 2.16 -7.95 -10.76
C PHE A 120 1.71 -9.37 -11.09
N GLN A 121 2.56 -10.17 -11.71
CA GLN A 121 2.28 -11.58 -12.02
C GLN A 121 3.00 -12.55 -11.07
N LEU A 122 3.77 -12.01 -10.11
CA LEU A 122 4.56 -12.79 -9.16
C LEU A 122 3.73 -13.38 -8.03
N PRO A 123 4.14 -14.50 -7.42
CA PRO A 123 3.55 -15.00 -6.18
C PRO A 123 3.73 -14.00 -5.03
N GLY A 124 2.89 -14.15 -3.99
CA GLY A 124 2.81 -13.17 -2.91
C GLY A 124 4.09 -12.99 -2.11
N ASP A 125 4.87 -14.04 -1.92
CA ASP A 125 6.18 -14.01 -1.25
C ASP A 125 7.23 -13.23 -2.04
N GLN A 126 7.30 -13.43 -3.35
CA GLN A 126 8.18 -12.68 -4.23
C GLN A 126 7.75 -11.20 -4.33
N LEU A 127 6.45 -10.94 -4.41
CA LEU A 127 5.93 -9.57 -4.35
C LEU A 127 6.27 -8.90 -3.01
N ALA A 128 6.22 -9.64 -1.90
CA ALA A 128 6.59 -9.14 -0.58
C ALA A 128 8.10 -8.81 -0.49
N LEU A 129 8.96 -9.67 -1.06
CA LEU A 129 10.40 -9.40 -1.17
C LEU A 129 10.68 -8.13 -1.98
N PHE A 130 10.08 -8.02 -3.16
CA PHE A 130 10.21 -6.83 -4.01
C PHE A 130 9.78 -5.56 -3.26
N MET A 131 8.60 -5.60 -2.63
CA MET A 131 8.08 -4.45 -1.86
C MET A 131 8.95 -4.11 -0.65
N GLY A 132 9.52 -5.12 0.03
CA GLY A 132 10.44 -4.90 1.14
C GLY A 132 11.71 -4.18 0.70
N ARG A 133 12.32 -4.56 -0.42
CA ARG A 133 13.49 -3.89 -0.98
C ARG A 133 13.16 -2.50 -1.53
N LEU A 134 12.00 -2.35 -2.17
CA LEU A 134 11.50 -1.06 -2.63
C LEU A 134 11.32 -0.09 -1.46
N TRP A 135 10.75 -0.57 -0.36
CA TRP A 135 10.53 0.21 0.87
C TRP A 135 11.83 0.52 1.61
N THR A 136 12.80 -0.37 1.53
CA THR A 136 14.14 -0.14 2.11
C THR A 136 14.79 1.12 1.51
N GLY A 137 14.69 1.35 0.19
CA GLY A 137 15.18 2.56 -0.45
C GLY A 137 14.35 3.79 -0.09
N ASP A 138 13.23 3.99 -0.76
CA ASP A 138 12.41 5.23 -0.69
C ASP A 138 11.31 5.21 0.38
N GLY A 139 11.12 4.12 1.12
CA GLY A 139 10.11 4.03 2.16
C GLY A 139 10.46 4.85 3.40
N GLY A 140 9.44 5.33 4.11
CA GLY A 140 9.53 5.98 5.41
C GLY A 140 8.77 5.21 6.47
N ILE A 141 9.39 5.01 7.63
CA ILE A 141 8.75 4.44 8.82
C ILE A 141 9.02 5.39 9.97
N ASP A 142 7.98 6.02 10.47
CA ASP A 142 8.03 6.99 11.56
C ASP A 142 7.50 6.34 12.85
N ALA A 143 8.42 5.91 13.71
CA ALA A 143 8.08 5.29 14.99
C ALA A 143 7.39 6.26 15.97
N VAL A 144 7.63 7.56 15.85
CA VAL A 144 7.03 8.60 16.72
C VAL A 144 5.64 8.97 16.24
N GLY A 145 5.49 9.20 14.92
CA GLY A 145 4.22 9.56 14.30
C GLY A 145 3.31 8.36 14.00
N GLY A 146 3.78 7.14 14.20
CA GLY A 146 3.00 5.92 13.95
C GLY A 146 2.64 5.73 12.47
N GLN A 147 3.58 5.98 11.54
CA GLN A 147 3.28 6.01 10.11
C GLN A 147 4.25 5.16 9.29
N VAL A 148 3.68 4.47 8.31
CA VAL A 148 4.43 3.75 7.26
C VAL A 148 4.03 4.36 5.93
N VAL A 149 4.99 4.95 5.20
CA VAL A 149 4.74 5.77 4.00
C VAL A 149 5.76 5.45 2.91
N TYR A 150 5.34 5.38 1.68
CA TYR A 150 6.22 5.37 0.51
C TYR A 150 6.06 6.71 -0.25
N ALA A 151 7.15 7.40 -0.53
CA ALA A 151 7.11 8.70 -1.19
C ALA A 151 7.73 8.64 -2.59
N THR A 152 7.05 9.21 -3.58
CA THR A 152 7.55 9.25 -4.97
C THR A 152 7.13 10.52 -5.69
N SER A 153 7.87 10.88 -6.74
CA SER A 153 7.50 11.94 -7.67
C SER A 153 6.68 11.43 -8.86
N SER A 154 6.57 10.11 -9.04
CA SER A 154 5.78 9.48 -10.10
C SER A 154 4.39 9.15 -9.60
N ARG A 155 3.36 9.67 -10.28
CA ARG A 155 1.96 9.30 -9.99
C ARG A 155 1.75 7.82 -10.28
N ARG A 156 2.22 7.35 -11.43
CA ARG A 156 2.12 5.94 -11.82
C ARG A 156 2.76 5.02 -10.78
N LEU A 157 3.97 5.34 -10.30
CA LEU A 157 4.61 4.53 -9.26
C LEU A 157 3.81 4.53 -7.94
N ALA A 158 3.16 5.64 -7.58
CA ALA A 158 2.30 5.67 -6.42
C ALA A 158 1.08 4.75 -6.57
N ASP A 159 0.41 4.77 -7.72
CA ASP A 159 -0.71 3.89 -8.04
C ASP A 159 -0.26 2.42 -8.08
N ASP A 160 0.90 2.13 -8.68
CA ASP A 160 1.50 0.80 -8.73
C ASP A 160 1.82 0.25 -7.32
N VAL A 161 2.41 1.08 -6.44
CA VAL A 161 2.70 0.70 -5.04
C VAL A 161 1.42 0.43 -4.28
N GLN A 162 0.38 1.25 -4.45
CA GLN A 162 -0.93 1.02 -3.82
C GLN A 162 -1.54 -0.31 -4.30
N HIS A 163 -1.48 -0.58 -5.59
CA HIS A 163 -1.97 -1.83 -6.16
C HIS A 163 -1.19 -3.05 -5.64
N ALA A 164 0.15 -2.98 -5.57
CA ALA A 164 0.98 -4.05 -5.03
C ALA A 164 0.65 -4.32 -3.54
N LEU A 165 0.46 -3.27 -2.73
CA LEU A 165 0.00 -3.40 -1.35
C LEU A 165 -1.37 -4.08 -1.25
N LEU A 166 -2.33 -3.70 -2.11
CA LEU A 166 -3.67 -4.29 -2.13
C LEU A 166 -3.61 -5.79 -2.46
N ARG A 167 -2.72 -6.22 -3.37
CA ARG A 167 -2.50 -7.63 -3.66
C ARG A 167 -1.95 -8.41 -2.47
N LEU A 168 -1.14 -7.77 -1.62
CA LEU A 168 -0.71 -8.30 -0.33
C LEU A 168 -1.78 -8.14 0.77
N LYS A 169 -2.98 -7.68 0.39
CA LYS A 169 -4.11 -7.40 1.28
C LYS A 169 -3.81 -6.31 2.30
N ILE A 170 -2.93 -5.37 1.96
CA ILE A 170 -2.55 -4.22 2.78
C ILE A 170 -3.21 -2.98 2.17
N GLN A 171 -4.10 -2.35 2.92
CA GLN A 171 -4.79 -1.14 2.48
C GLN A 171 -3.92 0.09 2.70
N SER A 172 -3.95 0.99 1.73
CA SER A 172 -3.21 2.24 1.74
C SER A 172 -4.00 3.36 1.07
N THR A 173 -3.57 4.59 1.29
CA THR A 173 -4.16 5.79 0.69
C THR A 173 -3.05 6.63 0.05
N ILE A 174 -3.33 7.17 -1.14
CA ILE A 174 -2.42 8.09 -1.83
C ILE A 174 -2.78 9.53 -1.46
N TYR A 175 -1.78 10.29 -1.08
CA TYR A 175 -1.89 11.74 -0.82
C TYR A 175 -0.98 12.50 -1.77
N GLU A 176 -1.51 13.56 -2.35
CA GLU A 176 -0.68 14.52 -3.08
C GLU A 176 0.01 15.46 -2.10
N LYS A 177 1.28 15.74 -2.37
CA LYS A 177 2.10 16.59 -1.52
C LYS A 177 2.91 17.57 -2.37
N ALA A 178 2.66 18.85 -2.18
CA ALA A 178 3.49 19.87 -2.81
C ALA A 178 4.83 19.99 -2.06
N PHE A 179 5.94 20.04 -2.80
CA PHE A 179 7.27 20.26 -2.24
C PHE A 179 8.08 21.23 -3.11
N ASN A 180 9.06 21.88 -2.50
CA ASN A 180 9.95 22.79 -3.20
C ASN A 180 11.18 22.03 -3.73
N TYR A 181 11.47 22.17 -5.01
CA TYR A 181 12.64 21.57 -5.64
C TYR A 181 13.30 22.56 -6.59
N ARG A 182 14.58 22.89 -6.34
CA ARG A 182 15.40 23.83 -7.15
C ARG A 182 14.68 25.15 -7.45
N GLY A 183 14.01 25.72 -6.45
CA GLY A 183 13.30 27.01 -6.57
C GLY A 183 11.91 26.96 -7.22
N GLY A 184 11.41 25.77 -7.59
CA GLY A 184 10.05 25.56 -8.12
C GLY A 184 9.22 24.67 -7.22
N LYS A 185 7.88 24.83 -7.23
CA LYS A 185 6.96 23.90 -6.62
C LYS A 185 6.78 22.66 -7.52
N ARG A 186 6.82 21.49 -6.94
CA ARG A 186 6.51 20.22 -7.61
C ARG A 186 5.50 19.44 -6.78
N THR A 187 4.73 18.62 -7.46
CA THR A 187 3.83 17.64 -6.83
C THR A 187 4.57 16.33 -6.65
N GLY A 188 4.44 15.73 -5.49
CA GLY A 188 4.85 14.38 -5.20
C GLY A 188 3.69 13.62 -4.59
N PHE A 189 3.84 12.32 -4.45
CA PHE A 189 2.82 11.41 -3.97
C PHE A 189 3.35 10.63 -2.77
N ALA A 190 2.49 10.43 -1.78
CA ALA A 190 2.79 9.65 -0.59
C ALA A 190 1.74 8.55 -0.45
N VAL A 191 2.16 7.30 -0.57
CA VAL A 191 1.32 6.12 -0.33
C VAL A 191 1.47 5.76 1.13
N ARG A 192 0.41 5.97 1.91
CA ARG A 192 0.40 5.70 3.36
C ARG A 192 -0.33 4.39 3.62
N VAL A 193 0.32 3.47 4.29
CA VAL A 193 -0.31 2.27 4.84
C VAL A 193 -1.33 2.67 5.91
N SER A 194 -2.53 2.13 5.84
CA SER A 194 -3.56 2.38 6.85
C SER A 194 -3.10 1.91 8.23
N ASN A 195 -3.35 2.70 9.27
CA ASN A 195 -2.87 2.39 10.62
C ASN A 195 -3.31 1.00 11.11
N THR A 196 -4.50 0.55 10.71
CA THR A 196 -5.04 -0.79 11.00
C THR A 196 -4.31 -1.92 10.28
N GLN A 197 -3.44 -1.60 9.33
CA GLN A 197 -2.71 -2.55 8.50
C GLN A 197 -1.20 -2.58 8.79
N ILE A 198 -0.73 -1.80 9.77
CA ILE A 198 0.70 -1.72 10.11
C ILE A 198 1.23 -3.09 10.58
N GLU A 199 0.47 -3.82 11.42
CA GLU A 199 0.85 -5.17 11.84
C GLU A 199 0.96 -6.11 10.64
N ARG A 200 -0.03 -6.07 9.74
CA ARG A 200 -0.01 -6.87 8.51
C ARG A 200 1.16 -6.50 7.59
N PHE A 201 1.48 -5.21 7.46
CA PHE A 201 2.67 -4.76 6.75
C PHE A 201 3.95 -5.33 7.40
N ALA A 202 4.01 -5.31 8.72
CA ALA A 202 5.13 -5.86 9.48
C ALA A 202 5.28 -7.37 9.29
N ASP A 203 4.18 -8.11 9.25
CA ASP A 203 4.20 -9.56 9.08
C ASP A 203 4.60 -9.98 7.67
N ILE A 204 4.13 -9.25 6.63
CA ILE A 204 4.31 -9.67 5.23
C ILE A 204 5.56 -9.02 4.62
N ILE A 205 5.73 -7.71 4.77
CA ILE A 205 6.83 -6.95 4.13
C ILE A 205 8.01 -6.78 5.09
N GLY A 206 7.74 -6.69 6.39
CA GLY A 206 8.75 -6.50 7.42
C GLY A 206 9.93 -7.48 7.36
N PRO A 207 9.75 -8.80 7.13
CA PRO A 207 10.86 -9.76 7.01
C PRO A 207 11.85 -9.43 5.88
N HIS A 208 11.39 -8.69 4.88
CA HIS A 208 12.17 -8.31 3.70
C HIS A 208 12.79 -6.92 3.78
N LEU A 209 12.49 -6.13 4.82
CA LEU A 209 13.18 -4.88 5.09
C LEU A 209 14.59 -5.14 5.63
N ILE A 210 15.53 -4.29 5.25
CA ILE A 210 16.90 -4.34 5.76
C ILE A 210 17.37 -2.97 6.23
N GLY A 211 18.57 -2.95 6.86
CA GLY A 211 19.21 -1.72 7.30
C GLY A 211 18.34 -0.91 8.27
N LYS A 212 18.38 0.39 8.08
CA LYS A 212 17.65 1.34 8.94
C LYS A 212 16.13 1.10 8.96
N ARG A 213 15.51 0.75 7.82
CA ARG A 213 14.04 0.57 7.73
C ARG A 213 13.55 -0.60 8.58
N ARG A 214 14.35 -1.66 8.69
CA ARG A 214 14.03 -2.76 9.61
C ARG A 214 14.01 -2.28 11.06
N SER A 215 15.04 -1.56 11.48
CA SER A 215 15.14 -1.02 12.84
C SER A 215 14.02 -0.01 13.14
N ASP A 216 13.65 0.84 12.17
CA ASP A 216 12.55 1.79 12.31
C ASP A 216 11.19 1.06 12.50
N LEU A 217 10.97 -0.06 11.78
CA LEU A 217 9.77 -0.88 11.95
C LEU A 217 9.72 -1.53 13.34
N ASP A 218 10.82 -2.11 13.80
CA ASP A 218 10.89 -2.73 15.11
C ASP A 218 10.63 -1.68 16.23
N ALA A 219 11.14 -0.46 16.08
CA ALA A 219 10.85 0.65 16.98
C ALA A 219 9.38 1.09 16.93
N LEU A 220 8.76 1.11 15.73
CA LEU A 220 7.34 1.41 15.59
C LEU A 220 6.46 0.39 16.31
N LEU A 221 6.73 -0.89 16.13
CA LEU A 221 5.97 -1.98 16.76
C LEU A 221 6.15 -2.00 18.29
N ALA A 222 7.32 -1.61 18.78
CA ALA A 222 7.58 -1.49 20.22
C ALA A 222 6.88 -0.27 20.85
N SER A 223 6.52 0.74 20.05
CA SER A 223 5.82 1.93 20.52
C SER A 223 4.32 1.63 20.66
N SER A 224 3.69 2.06 21.78
CA SER A 224 2.27 1.81 22.07
C SER A 224 1.28 2.58 21.18
N HIS A 225 1.65 2.90 19.93
CA HIS A 225 0.81 3.68 19.01
C HIS A 225 -0.37 2.90 18.40
N GLY A 226 -0.64 1.67 18.88
CA GLY A 226 -1.63 0.74 18.33
C GLY A 226 -3.11 1.10 18.50
N ASN A 227 -3.47 2.26 19.09
CA ASN A 227 -4.87 2.66 19.32
C ASN A 227 -5.25 4.00 18.69
N GLY A 228 -4.67 4.37 17.55
CA GLY A 228 -5.20 5.46 16.74
C GLY A 228 -6.67 5.19 16.40
N ARG A 229 -7.54 6.20 16.54
CA ARG A 229 -8.95 6.11 16.16
C ARG A 229 -9.08 5.49 14.77
N MET A 230 -9.74 4.33 14.69
CA MET A 230 -10.02 3.59 13.46
C MET A 230 -11.03 4.37 12.60
N THR A 231 -10.58 5.44 11.96
CA THR A 231 -11.45 6.30 11.13
C THR A 231 -11.42 5.92 9.65
N GLN A 232 -10.52 5.02 9.24
CA GLN A 232 -10.30 4.70 7.83
C GLN A 232 -11.08 3.46 7.35
N ASP A 233 -11.25 2.43 8.19
CA ASP A 233 -12.05 1.25 7.83
C ASP A 233 -13.48 1.41 8.37
N VAL A 234 -14.34 1.99 7.57
CA VAL A 234 -15.71 2.33 7.96
C VAL A 234 -16.73 1.54 7.15
N VAL A 235 -17.87 1.28 7.77
CA VAL A 235 -19.10 0.79 7.14
C VAL A 235 -20.01 2.01 6.95
N PRO A 236 -20.70 2.16 5.80
CA PRO A 236 -21.56 3.29 5.53
C PRO A 236 -22.65 3.50 6.59
N VAL A 237 -23.12 4.74 6.68
CA VAL A 237 -24.17 5.12 7.66
C VAL A 237 -25.47 4.33 7.49
N SER A 238 -25.73 3.76 6.32
CA SER A 238 -26.89 2.89 6.04
C SER A 238 -27.01 1.70 7.00
N VAL A 239 -25.89 1.21 7.57
CA VAL A 239 -25.89 0.15 8.60
C VAL A 239 -26.58 0.57 9.91
N HIS A 240 -26.82 1.88 10.11
CA HIS A 240 -27.42 2.40 11.34
C HIS A 240 -28.78 1.77 11.67
N SER A 241 -29.62 1.56 10.68
CA SER A 241 -30.94 0.92 10.85
C SER A 241 -30.80 -0.51 11.39
N ASP A 242 -29.85 -1.27 10.86
CA ASP A 242 -29.56 -2.63 11.30
C ASP A 242 -28.99 -2.64 12.72
N MET A 243 -28.04 -1.75 13.03
CA MET A 243 -27.49 -1.59 14.38
C MET A 243 -28.59 -1.27 15.40
N HIS A 244 -29.47 -0.31 15.07
CA HIS A 244 -30.57 0.07 15.98
C HIS A 244 -31.55 -1.08 16.21
N ARG A 245 -31.93 -1.80 15.14
CA ARG A 245 -32.80 -2.98 15.18
C ARG A 245 -32.19 -4.09 16.04
N ALA A 246 -30.93 -4.46 15.78
CA ALA A 246 -30.23 -5.53 16.48
C ALA A 246 -30.09 -5.22 17.97
N VAL A 247 -29.65 -4.01 18.32
CA VAL A 247 -29.52 -3.57 19.74
C VAL A 247 -30.87 -3.54 20.44
N LYS A 248 -31.96 -3.06 19.78
CA LYS A 248 -33.30 -3.06 20.35
C LYS A 248 -33.78 -4.48 20.66
N GLN A 249 -33.56 -5.42 19.75
CA GLN A 249 -33.94 -6.82 19.91
C GLN A 249 -33.16 -7.48 21.05
N ALA A 250 -31.83 -7.35 21.07
CA ALA A 250 -30.97 -7.94 22.10
C ALA A 250 -31.26 -7.36 23.48
N ALA A 251 -31.43 -6.05 23.61
CA ALA A 251 -31.83 -5.40 24.86
C ALA A 251 -33.18 -5.91 25.39
N GLY A 252 -34.17 -6.10 24.49
CA GLY A 252 -35.48 -6.68 24.84
C GLY A 252 -35.38 -8.12 25.36
N GLN A 253 -34.56 -8.94 24.71
CA GLN A 253 -34.32 -10.34 25.18
C GLN A 253 -33.65 -10.40 26.54
N GLN A 254 -32.75 -9.46 26.83
CA GLN A 254 -32.06 -9.38 28.12
C GLN A 254 -32.83 -8.61 29.21
N GLY A 255 -34.02 -8.07 28.91
CA GLY A 255 -34.80 -7.28 29.86
C GLY A 255 -34.13 -5.96 30.26
N THR A 256 -33.24 -5.41 29.42
CA THR A 256 -32.53 -4.16 29.70
C THR A 256 -32.91 -3.07 28.72
N SER A 257 -32.48 -1.84 28.98
CA SER A 257 -32.63 -0.75 28.00
C SER A 257 -31.54 -0.79 26.92
N MET A 258 -31.81 -0.25 25.72
CA MET A 258 -30.79 -0.13 24.68
C MET A 258 -29.53 0.59 25.19
N LYS A 259 -29.69 1.60 26.04
CA LYS A 259 -28.58 2.32 26.66
C LYS A 259 -27.78 1.40 27.61
N GLY A 260 -28.47 0.62 28.44
CA GLY A 260 -27.86 -0.37 29.33
C GLY A 260 -27.06 -1.40 28.52
N PHE A 261 -27.70 -2.04 27.54
CA PHE A 261 -27.05 -2.99 26.65
C PHE A 261 -25.77 -2.44 26.00
N MET A 262 -25.81 -1.23 25.42
CA MET A 262 -24.63 -0.60 24.81
C MET A 262 -23.48 -0.38 25.82
N THR A 263 -23.84 0.00 27.05
CA THR A 263 -22.85 0.19 28.12
C THR A 263 -22.22 -1.14 28.55
N ASP A 264 -23.03 -2.19 28.66
CA ASP A 264 -22.58 -3.54 29.05
C ASP A 264 -21.64 -4.16 28.01
N VAL A 265 -21.87 -3.85 26.72
CA VAL A 265 -20.98 -4.23 25.60
C VAL A 265 -19.72 -3.34 25.52
N GLY A 266 -19.59 -2.31 26.36
CA GLY A 266 -18.46 -1.38 26.34
C GLY A 266 -18.51 -0.32 25.23
N LEU A 267 -19.68 -0.10 24.63
CA LEU A 267 -19.90 0.85 23.56
C LEU A 267 -20.72 2.08 24.02
N SER A 268 -20.40 3.22 23.43
CA SER A 268 -21.15 4.44 23.72
C SER A 268 -22.60 4.35 23.22
N PRO A 269 -23.64 4.60 24.06
CA PRO A 269 -25.01 4.66 23.62
C PRO A 269 -25.29 5.70 22.52
N ARG A 270 -24.42 6.69 22.34
CA ARG A 270 -24.53 7.69 21.28
C ARG A 270 -24.34 7.10 19.87
N LEU A 271 -23.75 5.91 19.77
CA LEU A 271 -23.54 5.23 18.48
C LEU A 271 -24.86 4.89 17.79
N ILE A 272 -25.89 4.52 18.55
CA ILE A 272 -27.23 4.19 18.02
C ILE A 272 -28.19 5.39 18.02
N GLY A 273 -27.72 6.57 18.44
CA GLY A 273 -28.49 7.82 18.36
C GLY A 273 -28.50 8.39 16.92
N ALA A 274 -29.60 9.02 16.54
CA ALA A 274 -29.70 9.71 15.25
C ALA A 274 -28.74 10.92 15.23
N ASP A 275 -27.65 10.82 14.47
CA ASP A 275 -26.75 11.93 14.20
C ASP A 275 -26.56 12.06 12.68
N ARG A 276 -27.18 13.08 12.09
CA ARG A 276 -27.12 13.36 10.64
C ARG A 276 -25.72 13.72 10.13
N ARG A 277 -24.75 13.98 11.04
CA ARG A 277 -23.36 14.28 10.67
C ARG A 277 -22.48 13.03 10.54
N LYS A 278 -22.99 11.88 10.95
CA LYS A 278 -22.25 10.62 10.82
C LYS A 278 -22.21 10.19 9.36
N LYS A 279 -20.99 9.97 8.86
CA LYS A 279 -20.76 9.46 7.50
C LYS A 279 -20.57 7.94 7.48
N GLY A 280 -20.37 7.29 8.64
CA GLY A 280 -20.17 5.84 8.78
C GLY A 280 -19.80 5.43 10.19
N TYR A 281 -19.57 4.15 10.36
CA TYR A 281 -19.18 3.51 11.62
C TYR A 281 -17.90 2.70 11.44
N ALA A 282 -17.00 2.74 12.42
CA ALA A 282 -15.83 1.87 12.38
C ALA A 282 -16.27 0.40 12.26
N ARG A 283 -15.68 -0.34 11.34
CA ARG A 283 -16.01 -1.75 11.10
C ARG A 283 -15.89 -2.58 12.37
N SER A 284 -14.85 -2.35 13.19
CA SER A 284 -14.69 -3.00 14.49
C SER A 284 -15.84 -2.77 15.45
N THR A 285 -16.46 -1.57 15.44
CA THR A 285 -17.65 -1.27 16.22
C THR A 285 -18.85 -2.09 15.73
N VAL A 286 -19.01 -2.23 14.42
CA VAL A 286 -20.06 -3.06 13.83
C VAL A 286 -19.83 -4.53 14.15
N SER A 287 -18.57 -5.01 14.10
CA SER A 287 -18.19 -6.38 14.49
C SER A 287 -18.53 -6.69 15.95
N LEU A 288 -18.16 -5.80 16.87
CA LEU A 288 -18.50 -5.95 18.28
C LEU A 288 -20.01 -6.03 18.52
N LEU A 289 -20.78 -5.20 17.80
CA LEU A 289 -22.24 -5.28 17.89
C LEU A 289 -22.79 -6.56 17.25
N ALA A 290 -22.24 -7.01 16.13
CA ALA A 290 -22.64 -8.26 15.50
C ALA A 290 -22.47 -9.45 16.47
N GLU A 291 -21.32 -9.53 17.12
CA GLU A 291 -21.03 -10.57 18.13
C GLU A 291 -21.98 -10.47 19.34
N ALA A 292 -22.13 -9.25 19.90
CA ALA A 292 -22.94 -9.04 21.09
C ALA A 292 -24.44 -9.28 20.86
N THR A 293 -24.93 -9.03 19.65
CA THR A 293 -26.35 -9.18 19.28
C THR A 293 -26.64 -10.47 18.55
N ASN A 294 -25.62 -11.21 18.10
CA ASN A 294 -25.70 -12.39 17.22
C ASN A 294 -26.58 -12.10 15.98
N ASP A 295 -26.40 -10.91 15.36
CA ASP A 295 -27.19 -10.45 14.22
C ASP A 295 -26.44 -10.72 12.89
N ASP A 296 -27.07 -11.50 12.01
CA ASP A 296 -26.50 -11.91 10.73
C ASP A 296 -26.25 -10.73 9.76
N SER A 297 -27.13 -9.69 9.81
CA SER A 297 -26.97 -8.52 8.95
C SER A 297 -25.72 -7.73 9.35
N LEU A 298 -25.50 -7.53 10.66
CA LEU A 298 -24.29 -6.86 11.15
C LEU A 298 -23.03 -7.70 10.89
N THR A 299 -23.14 -9.03 11.00
CA THR A 299 -22.05 -9.93 10.63
C THR A 299 -21.68 -9.76 9.17
N LYS A 300 -22.65 -9.76 8.25
CA LYS A 300 -22.41 -9.51 6.81
C LYS A 300 -21.72 -8.17 6.58
N TRP A 301 -22.16 -7.10 7.22
CA TRP A 301 -21.55 -5.78 7.10
C TRP A 301 -20.09 -5.75 7.60
N SER A 302 -19.81 -6.41 8.71
CA SER A 302 -18.49 -6.39 9.37
C SER A 302 -17.47 -7.33 8.70
N THR A 303 -17.94 -8.43 8.06
CA THR A 303 -17.05 -9.43 7.44
C THR A 303 -16.97 -9.32 5.92
N ALA A 304 -17.77 -8.45 5.29
CA ALA A 304 -17.75 -8.26 3.86
C ALA A 304 -16.33 -7.90 3.35
N ASP A 305 -15.92 -8.56 2.26
CA ASP A 305 -14.63 -8.28 1.59
C ASP A 305 -14.70 -7.02 0.72
N VAL A 306 -15.23 -5.96 1.34
CA VAL A 306 -15.45 -4.64 0.73
C VAL A 306 -14.84 -3.56 1.62
N TYR A 307 -14.05 -2.70 1.02
CA TYR A 307 -13.63 -1.42 1.58
C TYR A 307 -14.53 -0.31 1.06
N TRP A 308 -14.98 0.59 1.94
CA TRP A 308 -15.84 1.71 1.56
C TRP A 308 -15.01 2.98 1.48
N ASP A 309 -14.70 3.42 0.27
CA ASP A 309 -13.94 4.63 0.02
C ASP A 309 -14.86 5.83 -0.23
N GLU A 310 -14.39 7.02 0.14
CA GLU A 310 -15.18 8.25 0.03
C GLU A 310 -14.89 8.93 -1.31
N VAL A 311 -15.95 9.30 -2.05
CA VAL A 311 -15.83 10.11 -3.27
C VAL A 311 -15.28 11.48 -2.90
N ALA A 312 -14.01 11.72 -3.25
CA ALA A 312 -13.32 12.96 -2.93
C ALA A 312 -13.71 14.10 -3.85
N GLU A 313 -13.88 13.81 -5.14
CA GLU A 313 -14.19 14.80 -6.19
C GLU A 313 -14.89 14.10 -7.35
N ILE A 314 -15.77 14.82 -8.01
CA ILE A 314 -16.40 14.41 -9.27
C ILE A 314 -16.09 15.52 -10.28
N SER A 315 -15.37 15.16 -11.36
CA SER A 315 -15.03 16.07 -12.46
C SER A 315 -15.62 15.57 -13.77
N GLU A 316 -16.01 16.51 -14.63
CA GLU A 316 -16.46 16.20 -15.98
C GLU A 316 -15.22 16.10 -16.89
N GLU A 317 -14.98 14.92 -17.47
CA GLU A 317 -13.85 14.66 -18.37
C GLU A 317 -14.24 14.73 -19.85
N GLY A 318 -15.49 15.04 -20.16
CA GLY A 318 -16.02 15.08 -21.52
C GLY A 318 -16.50 13.71 -22.02
N ILE A 319 -16.44 13.52 -23.34
CA ILE A 319 -16.86 12.26 -23.97
C ILE A 319 -15.61 11.40 -24.18
N GLU A 320 -15.54 10.32 -23.45
CA GLU A 320 -14.45 9.33 -23.52
C GLU A 320 -14.99 7.95 -23.91
N GLU A 321 -14.14 7.13 -24.50
CA GLU A 321 -14.47 5.73 -24.79
C GLU A 321 -14.47 4.94 -23.47
N VAL A 322 -15.59 4.28 -23.16
CA VAL A 322 -15.74 3.48 -21.96
C VAL A 322 -15.82 1.99 -22.32
N TYR A 323 -15.28 1.16 -21.45
CA TYR A 323 -15.27 -0.30 -21.61
C TYR A 323 -16.02 -0.92 -20.43
N ASP A 324 -16.82 -1.91 -20.74
CA ASP A 324 -17.51 -2.73 -19.75
C ASP A 324 -17.00 -4.18 -19.82
N LEU A 325 -16.94 -4.83 -18.68
CA LEU A 325 -16.53 -6.23 -18.56
C LEU A 325 -17.77 -7.08 -18.30
N THR A 326 -18.12 -7.92 -19.28
CA THR A 326 -19.16 -8.91 -19.08
C THR A 326 -18.56 -10.17 -18.44
N ILE A 327 -19.01 -10.51 -17.23
CA ILE A 327 -18.61 -11.74 -16.54
C ILE A 327 -19.71 -12.76 -16.75
N GLU A 328 -19.37 -13.89 -17.39
CA GLU A 328 -20.31 -14.99 -17.63
C GLU A 328 -20.88 -15.50 -16.29
N GLY A 329 -22.21 -15.61 -16.22
CA GLY A 329 -22.94 -16.15 -15.06
C GLY A 329 -23.38 -15.14 -14.02
N THR A 330 -22.89 -13.90 -14.02
CA THR A 330 -23.33 -12.86 -13.07
C THR A 330 -24.18 -11.76 -13.72
N HIS A 331 -24.14 -11.61 -15.04
CA HIS A 331 -24.81 -10.57 -15.81
C HIS A 331 -24.50 -9.12 -15.35
N ASN A 332 -23.33 -8.92 -14.74
CA ASN A 332 -22.80 -7.61 -14.42
C ASN A 332 -21.62 -7.30 -15.32
#